data_6dcca3c109b7374455fc2adf7fbf66a6
#
_entry.id   6dcca3c109b7374455fc2adf7fbf66a6
#
_cell.length_a   1.000
_cell.length_b   1.000
_cell.length_c   1.000
_cell.angle_alpha   90.00
_cell.angle_beta   90.00
_cell.angle_gamma   90.00
#
_symmetry.space_group_name_H-M   'P 1'
#
loop_
_entity.id
_entity.type
_entity.pdbx_description
1 polymer ?
#
loop_
_entity_poly.entity_id
_entity_poly.type
_entity_poly.pdbx_seq_one_letter_code
_entity_poly.pdbx_strand_id
1 'polypeptide(L)'
;FIGIIIPNLYLHYYSEMLTQLLSSYSDYHYKFLVFSSEHGAEEEQQYIEELLSYQIEGLIVLSHTLSSKQLSSYQIPIVAIEREAEHISSVTTDNYMGALQATTLLIRDKCDILIHINVNVEKAVPAYDRIRAFKETCEEYQVPYDIDLSVIGNSYQEILNEIRRIFTRIEEKYPNQKKGIFLANDTYANMFLNLIFQKYRELPSFYEIIGFDNSPIASEAILPITTVGQQIDIIAQTAMELLVQQMEEQKKRSPKPLEKPVHKQITPILIRRNTTS
;
A
#
# COMPACT_ATOMS: atom_id res chain seq x y z
N PHE A 1 -23.58 -8.65 8.56
CA PHE A 1 -22.76 -7.50 8.15
C PHE A 1 -21.28 -7.79 8.33
N ILE A 2 -20.45 -7.21 7.45
CA ILE A 2 -18.99 -7.17 7.59
C ILE A 2 -18.57 -5.72 7.79
N GLY A 3 -17.75 -5.45 8.81
CA GLY A 3 -17.11 -4.15 9.02
C GLY A 3 -15.86 -4.01 8.15
N ILE A 4 -15.59 -2.81 7.66
CA ILE A 4 -14.35 -2.46 6.97
C ILE A 4 -13.82 -1.16 7.57
N ILE A 5 -12.56 -1.15 7.99
CA ILE A 5 -11.87 0.05 8.45
C ILE A 5 -10.70 0.35 7.52
N ILE A 6 -10.75 1.52 6.91
CA ILE A 6 -9.72 2.03 6.00
C ILE A 6 -9.08 3.30 6.57
N PRO A 7 -7.80 3.60 6.26
CA PRO A 7 -7.16 4.80 6.80
C PRO A 7 -7.61 6.10 6.10
N ASN A 8 -7.91 6.05 4.81
CA ASN A 8 -8.36 7.19 4.01
C ASN A 8 -8.82 6.75 2.61
N LEU A 9 -9.37 7.69 1.84
CA LEU A 9 -9.81 7.45 0.46
C LEU A 9 -9.05 8.27 -0.58
N TYR A 10 -8.15 9.20 -0.18
CA TYR A 10 -7.40 10.01 -1.12
C TYR A 10 -6.23 9.26 -1.77
N LEU A 11 -5.72 8.20 -1.13
CA LEU A 11 -4.79 7.27 -1.77
C LEU A 11 -5.59 6.28 -2.61
N HIS A 12 -5.33 6.26 -3.91
CA HIS A 12 -6.09 5.44 -4.88
C HIS A 12 -6.07 3.93 -4.57
N TYR A 13 -5.02 3.45 -3.90
CA TYR A 13 -4.96 2.07 -3.42
C TYR A 13 -6.15 1.69 -2.53
N TYR A 14 -6.49 2.53 -1.55
CA TYR A 14 -7.57 2.21 -0.60
C TYR A 14 -8.95 2.29 -1.24
N SER A 15 -9.18 3.25 -2.13
CA SER A 15 -10.45 3.35 -2.87
C SER A 15 -10.65 2.18 -3.82
N GLU A 16 -9.59 1.72 -4.49
CA GLU A 16 -9.64 0.54 -5.36
C GLU A 16 -9.86 -0.74 -4.54
N MET A 17 -9.11 -0.92 -3.44
CA MET A 17 -9.29 -2.06 -2.55
C MET A 17 -10.72 -2.13 -1.99
N LEU A 18 -11.28 -1.00 -1.57
CA LEU A 18 -12.65 -0.93 -1.11
C LEU A 18 -13.64 -1.33 -2.22
N THR A 19 -13.42 -0.87 -3.45
CA THR A 19 -14.24 -1.24 -4.61
C THR A 19 -14.24 -2.75 -4.82
N GLN A 20 -13.06 -3.39 -4.76
CA GLN A 20 -12.94 -4.84 -4.92
C GLN A 20 -13.58 -5.61 -3.76
N LEU A 21 -13.42 -5.15 -2.52
CA LEU A 21 -14.07 -5.76 -1.36
C LEU A 21 -15.61 -5.68 -1.46
N LEU A 22 -16.15 -4.51 -1.82
CA LEU A 22 -17.60 -4.33 -1.96
C LEU A 22 -18.19 -5.15 -3.12
N SER A 23 -17.44 -5.39 -4.19
CA SER A 23 -17.87 -6.22 -5.32
C SER A 23 -18.13 -7.67 -4.93
N SER A 24 -17.51 -8.16 -3.84
CA SER A 24 -17.72 -9.50 -3.31
C SER A 24 -19.14 -9.76 -2.78
N TYR A 25 -19.99 -8.71 -2.69
CA TYR A 25 -21.40 -8.86 -2.36
C TYR A 25 -22.11 -9.83 -3.30
N SER A 26 -21.76 -9.85 -4.58
CA SER A 26 -22.34 -10.77 -5.57
C SER A 26 -22.13 -12.25 -5.21
N ASP A 27 -21.02 -12.57 -4.55
CA ASP A 27 -20.59 -13.93 -4.27
C ASP A 27 -21.05 -14.41 -2.88
N TYR A 28 -20.99 -13.52 -1.88
CA TYR A 28 -21.22 -13.88 -0.48
C TYR A 28 -22.50 -13.30 0.13
N HIS A 29 -23.10 -12.29 -0.50
CA HIS A 29 -24.31 -11.60 -0.06
C HIS A 29 -24.22 -10.92 1.31
N TYR A 30 -23.01 -10.63 1.80
CA TYR A 30 -22.81 -9.82 2.99
C TYR A 30 -22.92 -8.34 2.68
N LYS A 31 -23.60 -7.59 3.53
CA LYS A 31 -23.62 -6.12 3.49
C LYS A 31 -22.42 -5.59 4.28
N PHE A 32 -21.91 -4.43 3.86
CA PHE A 32 -20.73 -3.81 4.45
C PHE A 32 -21.07 -2.54 5.20
N LEU A 33 -20.37 -2.32 6.32
CA LEU A 33 -20.32 -1.06 7.05
C LEU A 33 -18.87 -0.57 7.00
N VAL A 34 -18.65 0.63 6.45
CA VAL A 34 -17.31 1.15 6.17
C VAL A 34 -17.06 2.39 6.99
N PHE A 35 -15.95 2.42 7.72
CA PHE A 35 -15.45 3.58 8.46
C PHE A 35 -14.05 3.97 7.97
N SER A 36 -13.80 5.30 7.91
CA SER A 36 -12.47 5.85 7.63
C SER A 36 -11.85 6.36 8.92
N SER A 37 -10.73 5.78 9.32
CA SER A 37 -10.02 6.10 10.56
C SER A 37 -8.85 7.05 10.26
N GLU A 38 -9.11 8.36 10.31
CA GLU A 38 -8.11 9.38 9.97
C GLU A 38 -7.43 9.99 11.20
N HIS A 39 -8.01 9.86 12.40
CA HIS A 39 -7.61 10.62 13.58
C HIS A 39 -7.02 9.78 14.73
N GLY A 40 -6.57 8.56 14.43
CA GLY A 40 -5.77 7.77 15.36
C GLY A 40 -6.51 6.66 16.09
N ALA A 41 -5.83 6.07 17.09
CA ALA A 41 -6.24 4.83 17.73
C ALA A 41 -7.55 4.92 18.52
N GLU A 42 -7.83 6.06 19.17
CA GLU A 42 -9.07 6.26 19.95
C GLU A 42 -10.29 6.27 19.04
N GLU A 43 -10.20 6.95 17.88
CA GLU A 43 -11.27 6.97 16.90
C GLU A 43 -11.50 5.57 16.31
N GLU A 44 -10.43 4.86 15.92
CA GLU A 44 -10.54 3.51 15.39
C GLU A 44 -11.17 2.56 16.39
N GLN A 45 -10.81 2.66 17.67
CA GLN A 45 -11.44 1.87 18.73
C GLN A 45 -12.94 2.14 18.82
N GLN A 46 -13.35 3.42 18.82
CA GLN A 46 -14.77 3.80 18.84
C GLN A 46 -15.54 3.24 17.64
N TYR A 47 -14.96 3.28 16.45
CA TYR A 47 -15.57 2.71 15.23
C TYR A 47 -15.72 1.18 15.32
N ILE A 48 -14.74 0.48 15.90
CA ILE A 48 -14.87 -0.97 16.11
C ILE A 48 -15.99 -1.27 17.11
N GLU A 49 -16.06 -0.53 18.22
CA GLU A 49 -17.13 -0.69 19.21
C GLU A 49 -18.52 -0.39 18.62
N GLU A 50 -18.63 0.63 17.76
CA GLU A 50 -19.85 0.93 17.02
C GLU A 50 -20.20 -0.20 16.04
N LEU A 51 -19.25 -0.71 15.26
CA LEU A 51 -19.45 -1.84 14.36
C LEU A 51 -19.93 -3.09 15.10
N LEU A 52 -19.36 -3.37 16.29
CA LEU A 52 -19.80 -4.47 17.14
C LEU A 52 -21.24 -4.27 17.62
N SER A 53 -21.66 -3.03 17.91
CA SER A 53 -23.04 -2.72 18.28
C SER A 53 -24.05 -3.02 17.16
N TYR A 54 -23.61 -2.92 15.89
CA TYR A 54 -24.39 -3.34 14.71
C TYR A 54 -24.33 -4.86 14.46
N GLN A 55 -23.72 -5.63 15.35
CA GLN A 55 -23.62 -7.09 15.27
C GLN A 55 -22.93 -7.56 13.98
N ILE A 56 -21.80 -6.95 13.63
CA ILE A 56 -21.00 -7.43 12.54
C ILE A 56 -20.51 -8.86 12.82
N GLU A 57 -20.42 -9.67 11.78
CA GLU A 57 -19.97 -11.06 11.85
C GLU A 57 -18.46 -11.22 11.65
N GLY A 58 -17.84 -10.22 11.04
CA GLY A 58 -16.41 -10.17 10.78
C GLY A 58 -15.94 -8.76 10.42
N LEU A 59 -14.62 -8.55 10.43
CA LEU A 59 -13.99 -7.26 10.24
C LEU A 59 -12.79 -7.37 9.29
N ILE A 60 -12.70 -6.49 8.31
CA ILE A 60 -11.51 -6.26 7.50
C ILE A 60 -10.86 -4.95 7.94
N VAL A 61 -9.54 -4.97 8.21
CA VAL A 61 -8.81 -3.81 8.70
C VAL A 61 -7.62 -3.50 7.80
N LEU A 62 -7.60 -2.27 7.26
CA LEU A 62 -6.51 -1.73 6.46
C LEU A 62 -5.77 -0.58 7.18
N SER A 63 -6.34 -0.04 8.27
CA SER A 63 -5.71 0.98 9.11
C SER A 63 -4.53 0.42 9.90
N HIS A 64 -3.65 1.30 10.39
CA HIS A 64 -2.43 0.91 11.12
C HIS A 64 -2.38 1.40 12.57
N THR A 65 -3.48 1.90 13.12
CA THR A 65 -3.48 2.60 14.42
C THR A 65 -3.57 1.66 15.62
N LEU A 66 -4.43 0.62 15.55
CA LEU A 66 -4.49 -0.42 16.59
C LEU A 66 -3.54 -1.58 16.25
N SER A 67 -2.86 -2.13 17.24
CA SER A 67 -2.04 -3.34 17.04
C SER A 67 -2.91 -4.58 16.78
N SER A 68 -2.34 -5.59 16.13
CA SER A 68 -3.03 -6.86 15.90
C SER A 68 -3.43 -7.56 17.21
N LYS A 69 -2.66 -7.35 18.28
CA LYS A 69 -2.97 -7.84 19.63
C LYS A 69 -4.23 -7.20 20.21
N GLN A 70 -4.40 -5.87 20.04
CA GLN A 70 -5.63 -5.18 20.44
C GLN A 70 -6.82 -5.67 19.62
N LEU A 71 -6.65 -5.77 18.29
CA LEU A 71 -7.70 -6.27 17.40
C LEU A 71 -8.14 -7.70 17.75
N SER A 72 -7.22 -8.61 18.07
CA SER A 72 -7.54 -9.98 18.46
C SER A 72 -8.37 -10.07 19.74
N SER A 73 -8.31 -9.07 20.61
CA SER A 73 -9.09 -9.06 21.87
C SER A 73 -10.60 -8.91 21.67
N TYR A 74 -11.06 -8.46 20.51
CA TYR A 74 -12.49 -8.37 20.19
C TYR A 74 -13.16 -9.73 19.94
N GLN A 75 -12.37 -10.79 19.78
CA GLN A 75 -12.83 -12.19 19.65
C GLN A 75 -13.84 -12.44 18.52
N ILE A 76 -13.77 -11.66 17.46
CA ILE A 76 -14.49 -11.87 16.20
C ILE A 76 -13.52 -12.23 15.08
N PRO A 77 -13.96 -12.83 13.97
CA PRO A 77 -13.15 -13.00 12.78
C PRO A 77 -12.63 -11.67 12.26
N ILE A 78 -11.30 -11.54 12.15
CA ILE A 78 -10.64 -10.33 11.63
C ILE A 78 -9.58 -10.73 10.62
N VAL A 79 -9.60 -10.09 9.46
CA VAL A 79 -8.56 -10.21 8.44
C VAL A 79 -7.93 -8.83 8.18
N ALA A 80 -6.61 -8.77 8.31
CA ALA A 80 -5.81 -7.61 8.02
C ALA A 80 -5.36 -7.59 6.55
N ILE A 81 -5.29 -6.42 5.94
CA ILE A 81 -4.72 -6.22 4.61
C ILE A 81 -3.58 -5.21 4.71
N GLU A 82 -2.37 -5.59 4.23
CA GLU A 82 -1.18 -4.74 4.14
C GLU A 82 -0.77 -4.05 5.46
N ARG A 83 -0.94 -4.73 6.60
CA ARG A 83 -0.58 -4.19 7.91
C ARG A 83 0.05 -5.24 8.83
N GLU A 84 0.59 -4.80 9.97
CA GLU A 84 1.05 -5.70 11.04
C GLU A 84 -0.10 -6.60 11.50
N ALA A 85 0.14 -7.90 11.59
CA ALA A 85 -0.90 -8.90 11.83
C ALA A 85 -0.42 -10.15 12.59
N GLU A 86 0.53 -10.03 13.52
CA GLU A 86 1.06 -11.19 14.27
C GLU A 86 -0.05 -12.01 14.95
N HIS A 87 -1.14 -11.35 15.40
CA HIS A 87 -2.21 -11.95 16.22
C HIS A 87 -3.53 -12.16 15.47
N ILE A 88 -3.62 -11.77 14.21
CA ILE A 88 -4.82 -11.91 13.36
C ILE A 88 -4.42 -12.38 11.97
N SER A 89 -5.36 -13.00 11.25
CA SER A 89 -5.11 -13.41 9.87
C SER A 89 -4.87 -12.23 8.94
N SER A 90 -4.05 -12.42 7.90
CA SER A 90 -3.71 -11.34 6.99
C SER A 90 -3.51 -11.79 5.55
N VAL A 91 -3.70 -10.83 4.65
CA VAL A 91 -3.30 -10.92 3.25
C VAL A 91 -2.41 -9.72 2.93
N THR A 92 -1.23 -9.98 2.38
CA THR A 92 -0.24 -8.96 2.03
C THR A 92 0.32 -9.21 0.64
N THR A 93 0.85 -8.17 0.01
CA THR A 93 1.71 -8.31 -1.15
C THR A 93 3.11 -8.75 -0.72
N ASP A 94 3.83 -9.48 -1.57
CA ASP A 94 5.28 -9.64 -1.43
C ASP A 94 5.96 -8.30 -1.77
N ASN A 95 5.97 -7.42 -0.77
CA ASN A 95 6.52 -6.07 -0.89
C ASN A 95 8.02 -6.08 -1.19
N TYR A 96 8.74 -7.08 -0.66
CA TYR A 96 10.17 -7.26 -0.95
C TYR A 96 10.41 -7.56 -2.42
N MET A 97 9.72 -8.56 -2.96
CA MET A 97 9.83 -8.94 -4.38
C MET A 97 9.44 -7.78 -5.30
N GLY A 98 8.38 -7.04 -4.95
CA GLY A 98 7.95 -5.88 -5.73
C GLY A 98 9.02 -4.78 -5.81
N ALA A 99 9.63 -4.43 -4.68
CA ALA A 99 10.69 -3.43 -4.65
C ALA A 99 11.99 -3.93 -5.31
N LEU A 100 12.30 -5.21 -5.18
CA LEU A 100 13.41 -5.84 -5.91
C LEU A 100 13.22 -5.70 -7.43
N GLN A 101 12.03 -5.98 -7.95
CA GLN A 101 11.71 -5.83 -9.38
C GLN A 101 11.86 -4.37 -9.83
N ALA A 102 11.31 -3.41 -9.09
CA ALA A 102 11.40 -1.98 -9.41
C ALA A 102 12.86 -1.50 -9.41
N THR A 103 13.61 -1.81 -8.36
CA THR A 103 15.01 -1.38 -8.22
C THR A 103 15.89 -1.97 -9.30
N THR A 104 15.72 -3.27 -9.60
CA THR A 104 16.47 -3.96 -10.67
C THR A 104 16.20 -3.34 -12.04
N LEU A 105 14.94 -2.91 -12.31
CA LEU A 105 14.63 -2.21 -13.56
C LEU A 105 15.41 -0.90 -13.68
N LEU A 106 15.43 -0.06 -12.64
CA LEU A 106 16.16 1.20 -12.63
C LEU A 106 17.69 1.01 -12.80
N ILE A 107 18.24 -0.07 -12.23
CA ILE A 107 19.65 -0.43 -12.43
C ILE A 107 19.91 -0.80 -13.88
N ARG A 108 19.04 -1.60 -14.50
CA ARG A 108 19.14 -2.00 -15.91
C ARG A 108 19.01 -0.81 -16.85
N ASP A 109 18.20 0.17 -16.52
CA ASP A 109 18.02 1.41 -17.28
C ASP A 109 19.18 2.40 -17.06
N LYS A 110 20.25 1.98 -16.35
CA LYS A 110 21.51 2.71 -16.14
C LYS A 110 21.31 4.10 -15.54
N CYS A 111 20.49 4.19 -14.50
CA CYS A 111 20.40 5.39 -13.70
C CYS A 111 21.69 5.61 -12.89
N ASP A 112 22.19 6.85 -12.85
CA ASP A 112 23.39 7.20 -12.11
C ASP A 112 23.18 7.21 -10.59
N ILE A 113 21.96 7.52 -10.18
CA ILE A 113 21.50 7.55 -8.79
C ILE A 113 20.08 6.99 -8.69
N LEU A 114 19.84 6.09 -7.74
CA LEU A 114 18.53 5.58 -7.42
C LEU A 114 18.00 6.23 -6.14
N ILE A 115 16.76 6.67 -6.15
CA ILE A 115 16.15 7.38 -5.01
C ILE A 115 14.81 6.73 -4.68
N HIS A 116 14.67 6.26 -3.44
CA HIS A 116 13.40 5.76 -2.93
C HIS A 116 12.72 6.81 -2.05
N ILE A 117 11.48 7.15 -2.40
CA ILE A 117 10.66 8.14 -1.68
C ILE A 117 9.51 7.42 -0.98
N ASN A 118 9.46 7.50 0.34
CA ASN A 118 8.46 6.80 1.15
C ASN A 118 8.13 7.61 2.43
N VAL A 119 7.17 7.11 3.18
CA VAL A 119 6.95 7.49 4.57
C VAL A 119 7.88 6.69 5.47
N ASN A 120 8.12 7.17 6.69
CA ASN A 120 8.81 6.38 7.70
C ASN A 120 7.86 5.31 8.24
N VAL A 121 8.12 4.05 7.90
CA VAL A 121 7.26 2.90 8.23
C VAL A 121 7.96 2.04 9.28
N GLU A 122 7.21 1.56 10.27
CA GLU A 122 7.71 0.61 11.26
C GLU A 122 8.09 -0.74 10.59
N LYS A 123 9.13 -1.41 11.12
CA LYS A 123 9.64 -2.67 10.57
C LYS A 123 8.62 -3.81 10.57
N ALA A 124 7.64 -3.77 11.46
CA ALA A 124 6.58 -4.77 11.54
C ALA A 124 5.51 -4.62 10.44
N VAL A 125 5.48 -3.48 9.74
CA VAL A 125 4.52 -3.23 8.66
C VAL A 125 5.06 -3.79 7.34
N PRO A 126 4.27 -4.56 6.56
CA PRO A 126 4.73 -5.19 5.31
C PRO A 126 5.37 -4.20 4.32
N ALA A 127 4.87 -2.98 4.24
CA ALA A 127 5.41 -1.93 3.38
C ALA A 127 6.86 -1.53 3.71
N TYR A 128 7.39 -1.84 4.91
CA TYR A 128 8.81 -1.64 5.25
C TYR A 128 9.72 -2.42 4.32
N ASP A 129 9.28 -3.58 3.84
CA ASP A 129 10.05 -4.42 2.94
C ASP A 129 10.34 -3.75 1.59
N ARG A 130 9.57 -2.72 1.18
CA ARG A 130 9.91 -1.89 0.01
C ARG A 130 11.20 -1.12 0.24
N ILE A 131 11.36 -0.54 1.44
CA ILE A 131 12.56 0.22 1.82
C ILE A 131 13.75 -0.74 1.94
N ARG A 132 13.55 -1.87 2.61
CA ARG A 132 14.58 -2.89 2.84
C ARG A 132 15.11 -3.46 1.52
N ALA A 133 14.22 -3.93 0.65
CA ALA A 133 14.61 -4.50 -0.64
C ALA A 133 15.29 -3.49 -1.55
N PHE A 134 14.81 -2.25 -1.60
CA PHE A 134 15.47 -1.19 -2.36
C PHE A 134 16.92 -1.00 -1.90
N LYS A 135 17.12 -0.86 -0.58
CA LYS A 135 18.46 -0.67 0.01
C LYS A 135 19.36 -1.86 -0.29
N GLU A 136 18.92 -3.08 0.07
CA GLU A 136 19.71 -4.31 -0.11
C GLU A 136 20.08 -4.53 -1.58
N THR A 137 19.16 -4.28 -2.51
CA THR A 137 19.43 -4.40 -3.95
C THR A 137 20.46 -3.39 -4.43
N CYS A 138 20.37 -2.13 -4.00
CA CYS A 138 21.36 -1.12 -4.36
C CYS A 138 22.76 -1.46 -3.81
N GLU A 139 22.82 -1.97 -2.58
CA GLU A 139 24.08 -2.41 -1.94
C GLU A 139 24.68 -3.64 -2.65
N GLU A 140 23.85 -4.63 -3.01
CA GLU A 140 24.28 -5.83 -3.75
C GLU A 140 24.89 -5.47 -5.13
N TYR A 141 24.21 -4.59 -5.87
CA TYR A 141 24.69 -4.15 -7.20
C TYR A 141 25.71 -2.99 -7.13
N GLN A 142 26.05 -2.51 -5.94
CA GLN A 142 27.00 -1.41 -5.69
C GLN A 142 26.66 -0.13 -6.48
N VAL A 143 25.37 0.19 -6.59
CA VAL A 143 24.89 1.41 -7.25
C VAL A 143 24.65 2.53 -6.24
N PRO A 144 24.93 3.80 -6.60
CA PRO A 144 24.61 4.93 -5.72
C PRO A 144 23.11 5.02 -5.47
N TYR A 145 22.72 5.27 -4.22
CA TYR A 145 21.33 5.42 -3.85
C TYR A 145 21.10 6.44 -2.73
N ASP A 146 19.88 6.91 -2.64
CA ASP A 146 19.38 7.75 -1.54
C ASP A 146 17.97 7.26 -1.12
N ILE A 147 17.63 7.44 0.14
CA ILE A 147 16.32 7.09 0.67
C ILE A 147 15.75 8.30 1.41
N ASP A 148 14.60 8.78 0.95
CA ASP A 148 13.89 9.89 1.54
C ASP A 148 12.61 9.39 2.21
N LEU A 149 12.56 9.42 3.53
CA LEU A 149 11.43 8.99 4.34
C LEU A 149 10.71 10.18 4.99
N SER A 150 10.86 11.38 4.43
CA SER A 150 10.32 12.62 4.99
C SER A 150 8.88 12.92 4.57
N VAL A 151 8.23 12.05 3.80
CA VAL A 151 6.82 12.26 3.43
C VAL A 151 5.97 12.15 4.69
N ILE A 152 5.33 13.27 5.06
CA ILE A 152 4.45 13.40 6.22
C ILE A 152 3.19 14.14 5.79
N GLY A 153 2.03 13.72 6.26
CA GLY A 153 0.77 14.42 6.03
C GLY A 153 -0.44 13.50 6.11
N ASN A 154 -1.58 14.08 6.44
CA ASN A 154 -2.87 13.41 6.58
C ASN A 154 -3.88 13.83 5.50
N SER A 155 -3.44 14.63 4.53
CA SER A 155 -4.27 15.09 3.41
C SER A 155 -3.47 15.07 2.10
N TYR A 156 -4.19 15.02 0.98
CA TYR A 156 -3.59 15.09 -0.35
C TYR A 156 -2.68 16.33 -0.51
N GLN A 157 -3.13 17.50 -0.02
CA GLN A 157 -2.38 18.75 -0.18
C GLN A 157 -1.09 18.78 0.67
N GLU A 158 -1.12 18.22 1.87
CA GLU A 158 0.07 18.11 2.72
C GLU A 158 1.12 17.20 2.08
N ILE A 159 0.70 16.03 1.62
CA ILE A 159 1.57 15.09 0.91
C ILE A 159 2.15 15.73 -0.36
N LEU A 160 1.34 16.44 -1.16
CA LEU A 160 1.82 17.13 -2.36
C LEU A 160 2.89 18.18 -2.02
N ASN A 161 2.74 18.89 -0.90
CA ASN A 161 3.74 19.87 -0.46
C ASN A 161 5.05 19.18 -0.06
N GLU A 162 5.00 18.03 0.61
CA GLU A 162 6.22 17.26 0.93
C GLU A 162 6.89 16.71 -0.33
N ILE A 163 6.13 16.12 -1.26
CA ILE A 163 6.67 15.64 -2.55
C ILE A 163 7.31 16.80 -3.32
N ARG A 164 6.75 18.01 -3.27
CA ARG A 164 7.36 19.20 -3.90
C ARG A 164 8.70 19.57 -3.24
N ARG A 165 8.80 19.51 -1.92
CA ARG A 165 10.07 19.76 -1.19
C ARG A 165 11.12 18.73 -1.56
N ILE A 166 10.73 17.46 -1.61
CA ILE A 166 11.62 16.36 -2.02
C ILE A 166 12.09 16.56 -3.45
N PHE A 167 11.19 16.88 -4.39
CA PHE A 167 11.53 17.18 -5.78
C PHE A 167 12.58 18.29 -5.88
N THR A 168 12.37 19.42 -5.18
CA THR A 168 13.33 20.55 -5.18
C THR A 168 14.69 20.10 -4.66
N ARG A 169 14.73 19.36 -3.56
CA ARG A 169 15.98 18.84 -2.98
C ARG A 169 16.72 17.89 -3.92
N ILE A 170 16.01 17.01 -4.62
CA ILE A 170 16.59 16.09 -5.60
C ILE A 170 17.20 16.86 -6.77
N GLU A 171 16.54 17.89 -7.27
CA GLU A 171 17.02 18.74 -8.35
C GLU A 171 18.31 19.49 -7.98
N GLU A 172 18.39 19.99 -6.75
CA GLU A 172 19.55 20.68 -6.22
C GLU A 172 20.74 19.71 -5.95
N LYS A 173 20.44 18.53 -5.41
CA LYS A 173 21.46 17.56 -4.99
C LYS A 173 22.06 16.78 -6.16
N TYR A 174 21.26 16.51 -7.19
CA TYR A 174 21.65 15.64 -8.33
C TYR A 174 21.42 16.29 -9.71
N PRO A 175 21.97 17.49 -9.98
CA PRO A 175 21.58 18.30 -11.16
C PRO A 175 21.94 17.65 -12.51
N ASN A 176 23.02 16.85 -12.58
CA ASN A 176 23.58 16.33 -13.83
C ASN A 176 23.57 14.79 -13.87
N GLN A 177 22.73 14.15 -13.10
CA GLN A 177 22.65 12.68 -13.01
C GLN A 177 21.35 12.18 -13.60
N LYS A 178 21.39 11.00 -14.23
CA LYS A 178 20.18 10.25 -14.57
C LYS A 178 19.63 9.64 -13.28
N LYS A 179 18.40 10.01 -12.94
CA LYS A 179 17.73 9.70 -11.69
C LYS A 179 16.70 8.60 -11.88
N GLY A 180 16.83 7.49 -11.16
CA GLY A 180 15.79 6.48 -11.03
C GLY A 180 15.00 6.71 -9.77
N ILE A 181 13.75 7.11 -9.88
CA ILE A 181 12.89 7.45 -8.74
C ILE A 181 11.88 6.32 -8.52
N PHE A 182 12.00 5.63 -7.39
CA PHE A 182 11.02 4.65 -6.93
C PHE A 182 10.19 5.24 -5.80
N LEU A 183 8.89 5.46 -6.05
CA LEU A 183 7.98 6.04 -5.06
C LEU A 183 7.11 4.96 -4.41
N ALA A 184 6.75 5.20 -3.16
CA ALA A 184 6.00 4.27 -2.32
C ALA A 184 4.66 3.80 -2.93
N ASN A 185 4.01 4.66 -3.74
CA ASN A 185 2.75 4.36 -4.41
C ASN A 185 2.54 5.21 -5.66
N ASP A 186 1.54 4.87 -6.46
CA ASP A 186 1.22 5.57 -7.72
C ASP A 186 0.72 7.00 -7.51
N THR A 187 0.07 7.28 -6.39
CA THR A 187 -0.37 8.65 -6.07
C THR A 187 0.83 9.57 -5.90
N TYR A 188 1.86 9.13 -5.17
CA TYR A 188 3.11 9.90 -5.02
C TYR A 188 3.86 10.00 -6.35
N ALA A 189 3.89 8.91 -7.12
CA ALA A 189 4.53 8.90 -8.44
C ALA A 189 3.87 9.90 -9.39
N ASN A 190 2.54 9.99 -9.42
CA ASN A 190 1.81 10.96 -10.20
C ASN A 190 2.06 12.40 -9.74
N MET A 191 2.09 12.65 -8.43
CA MET A 191 2.45 13.97 -7.89
C MET A 191 3.84 14.40 -8.34
N PHE A 192 4.83 13.50 -8.24
CA PHE A 192 6.20 13.75 -8.64
C PHE A 192 6.32 13.99 -10.16
N LEU A 193 5.68 13.15 -10.97
CA LEU A 193 5.61 13.29 -12.42
C LEU A 193 5.01 14.63 -12.84
N ASN A 194 3.92 15.06 -12.20
CA ASN A 194 3.30 16.36 -12.49
C ASN A 194 4.24 17.53 -12.17
N LEU A 195 5.06 17.45 -11.13
CA LEU A 195 6.08 18.48 -10.83
C LEU A 195 7.17 18.52 -11.92
N ILE A 196 7.59 17.38 -12.44
CA ILE A 196 8.51 17.33 -13.59
C ILE A 196 7.89 18.01 -14.80
N PHE A 197 6.63 17.68 -15.14
CA PHE A 197 5.93 18.30 -16.27
C PHE A 197 5.70 19.80 -16.09
N GLN A 198 5.45 20.26 -14.86
CA GLN A 198 5.36 21.71 -14.57
C GLN A 198 6.67 22.42 -14.87
N LYS A 199 7.82 21.79 -14.59
CA LYS A 199 9.15 22.38 -14.78
C LYS A 199 9.66 22.23 -16.23
N TYR A 200 9.59 21.02 -16.79
CA TYR A 200 10.27 20.65 -18.03
C TYR A 200 9.34 20.54 -19.24
N ARG A 201 8.02 20.50 -19.03
CA ARG A 201 6.98 20.28 -20.05
C ARG A 201 6.98 18.89 -20.70
N GLU A 202 7.86 18.01 -20.26
CA GLU A 202 8.02 16.62 -20.70
C GLU A 202 8.63 15.81 -19.56
N LEU A 203 8.77 14.49 -19.75
CA LEU A 203 9.64 13.66 -18.92
C LEU A 203 11.03 13.64 -19.55
N PRO A 204 12.02 14.34 -18.97
CA PRO A 204 13.38 14.35 -19.53
C PRO A 204 14.01 12.95 -19.46
N SER A 205 14.89 12.63 -20.42
CA SER A 205 15.59 11.33 -20.49
C SER A 205 16.48 11.02 -19.27
N PHE A 206 16.74 12.02 -18.42
CA PHE A 206 17.48 11.85 -17.16
C PHE A 206 16.57 11.58 -15.95
N TYR A 207 15.29 11.23 -16.19
CA TYR A 207 14.36 10.74 -15.19
C TYR A 207 13.75 9.41 -15.62
N GLU A 208 13.77 8.44 -14.70
CA GLU A 208 12.98 7.21 -14.76
C GLU A 208 12.13 7.16 -13.49
N ILE A 209 10.84 6.83 -13.62
CA ILE A 209 9.90 6.86 -12.48
C ILE A 209 9.18 5.53 -12.40
N ILE A 210 9.13 4.97 -11.18
CA ILE A 210 8.35 3.77 -10.87
C ILE A 210 7.47 4.04 -9.67
N GLY A 211 6.19 3.72 -9.79
CA GLY A 211 5.22 3.71 -8.71
C GLY A 211 5.03 2.32 -8.10
N PHE A 212 4.00 2.19 -7.30
CA PHE A 212 3.57 0.95 -6.67
C PHE A 212 2.05 0.97 -6.54
N ASP A 213 1.37 -0.16 -6.65
CA ASP A 213 -0.04 -0.49 -6.52
C ASP A 213 -0.71 -0.89 -7.85
N ASN A 214 -0.35 -0.30 -8.99
CA ASN A 214 -1.10 -0.37 -10.25
C ASN A 214 -2.55 0.13 -10.08
N SER A 215 -2.71 1.20 -9.31
CA SER A 215 -4.00 1.87 -9.19
C SER A 215 -4.39 2.61 -10.49
N PRO A 216 -5.65 2.98 -10.71
CA PRO A 216 -6.09 3.66 -11.94
C PRO A 216 -5.24 4.85 -12.32
N ILE A 217 -4.74 5.61 -11.34
CA ILE A 217 -3.91 6.80 -11.60
C ILE A 217 -2.61 6.47 -12.36
N ALA A 218 -2.08 5.25 -12.23
CA ALA A 218 -0.87 4.86 -12.96
C ALA A 218 -1.09 4.82 -14.48
N SER A 219 -2.28 4.46 -14.94
CA SER A 219 -2.62 4.44 -16.37
C SER A 219 -3.22 5.76 -16.86
N GLU A 220 -3.85 6.53 -15.98
CA GLU A 220 -4.54 7.80 -16.30
C GLU A 220 -3.66 9.05 -16.14
N ALA A 221 -2.45 8.91 -15.58
CA ALA A 221 -1.48 9.99 -15.43
C ALA A 221 -1.15 10.65 -16.78
N ILE A 222 -0.66 11.89 -16.75
CA ILE A 222 -0.26 12.65 -17.96
C ILE A 222 0.69 11.85 -18.87
N LEU A 223 1.47 10.96 -18.28
CA LEU A 223 2.25 9.92 -18.93
C LEU A 223 2.05 8.63 -18.14
N PRO A 224 1.56 7.54 -18.74
CA PRO A 224 1.34 6.29 -18.01
C PRO A 224 2.56 5.82 -17.24
N ILE A 225 2.38 5.56 -15.94
CA ILE A 225 3.48 5.30 -15.00
C ILE A 225 3.80 3.81 -14.95
N THR A 226 5.08 3.46 -15.09
CA THR A 226 5.60 2.13 -14.75
C THR A 226 5.38 1.88 -13.26
N THR A 227 4.80 0.75 -12.90
CA THR A 227 4.41 0.48 -11.50
C THR A 227 4.52 -0.99 -11.15
N VAL A 228 4.66 -1.28 -9.86
CA VAL A 228 4.54 -2.63 -9.30
C VAL A 228 3.09 -2.87 -8.91
N GLY A 229 2.39 -3.74 -9.61
CA GLY A 229 0.99 -4.05 -9.36
C GLY A 229 0.81 -5.01 -8.18
N GLN A 230 -0.01 -4.63 -7.21
CA GLN A 230 -0.32 -5.43 -6.03
C GLN A 230 -1.38 -6.51 -6.27
N GLN A 231 -1.96 -6.66 -7.43
CA GLN A 231 -3.07 -7.59 -7.69
C GLN A 231 -4.21 -7.42 -6.65
N ILE A 232 -4.75 -6.21 -6.56
CA ILE A 232 -5.73 -5.78 -5.54
C ILE A 232 -6.99 -6.65 -5.54
N ASP A 233 -7.44 -7.10 -6.70
CA ASP A 233 -8.55 -8.01 -6.89
C ASP A 233 -8.31 -9.37 -6.20
N ILE A 234 -7.12 -9.95 -6.37
CA ILE A 234 -6.74 -11.23 -5.74
C ILE A 234 -6.59 -11.06 -4.23
N ILE A 235 -6.02 -9.93 -3.78
CA ILE A 235 -5.89 -9.63 -2.34
C ILE A 235 -7.28 -9.51 -1.71
N ALA A 236 -8.18 -8.76 -2.31
CA ALA A 236 -9.55 -8.57 -1.82
C ALA A 236 -10.33 -9.90 -1.78
N GLN A 237 -10.29 -10.67 -2.87
CA GLN A 237 -10.91 -11.99 -2.92
C GLN A 237 -10.36 -12.92 -1.84
N THR A 238 -9.03 -13.01 -1.72
CA THR A 238 -8.37 -13.87 -0.72
C THR A 238 -8.73 -13.46 0.72
N ALA A 239 -8.81 -12.15 0.98
CA ALA A 239 -9.20 -11.63 2.29
C ALA A 239 -10.67 -11.97 2.62
N MET A 240 -11.57 -11.83 1.65
CA MET A 240 -12.96 -12.20 1.82
C MET A 240 -13.16 -13.70 2.03
N GLU A 241 -12.50 -14.55 1.23
CA GLU A 241 -12.53 -16.01 1.41
C GLU A 241 -12.08 -16.41 2.82
N LEU A 242 -10.97 -15.84 3.27
CA LEU A 242 -10.41 -16.14 4.60
C LEU A 242 -11.34 -15.67 5.72
N LEU A 243 -11.94 -14.47 5.58
CA LEU A 243 -12.87 -13.94 6.56
C LEU A 243 -14.16 -14.77 6.63
N VAL A 244 -14.76 -15.06 5.48
CA VAL A 244 -16.01 -15.85 5.41
C VAL A 244 -15.80 -17.25 5.97
N GLN A 245 -14.67 -17.90 5.67
CA GLN A 245 -14.33 -19.21 6.25
C GLN A 245 -14.28 -19.14 7.78
N GLN A 246 -13.68 -18.12 8.36
CA GLN A 246 -13.64 -17.95 9.81
C GLN A 246 -15.03 -17.64 10.40
N MET A 247 -15.83 -16.82 9.74
CA MET A 247 -17.20 -16.50 10.15
C MET A 247 -18.10 -17.74 10.15
N GLU A 248 -18.01 -18.60 9.13
CA GLU A 248 -18.76 -19.84 9.04
C GLU A 248 -18.35 -20.84 10.12
N GLU A 249 -17.05 -20.91 10.43
CA GLU A 249 -16.57 -21.79 11.52
C GLU A 249 -17.13 -21.33 12.87
N GLN A 250 -17.25 -20.03 13.13
CA GLN A 250 -17.83 -19.49 14.36
C GLN A 250 -19.35 -19.76 14.48
N LYS A 251 -20.05 -20.00 13.40
CA LYS A 251 -21.50 -20.34 13.38
C LYS A 251 -21.79 -21.79 13.69
N LYS A 252 -20.79 -22.67 13.72
CA LYS A 252 -20.99 -24.08 14.01
C LYS A 252 -21.46 -24.30 15.46
N ARG A 253 -22.19 -25.39 15.72
CA ARG A 253 -22.71 -25.76 17.05
C ARG A 253 -21.60 -25.96 18.10
N SER A 254 -20.37 -26.30 17.67
CA SER A 254 -19.18 -26.38 18.49
C SER A 254 -18.06 -25.65 17.74
N PRO A 255 -18.02 -24.31 17.78
CA PRO A 255 -17.02 -23.55 17.07
C PRO A 255 -15.62 -23.86 17.62
N LYS A 256 -14.68 -24.07 16.75
CA LYS A 256 -13.27 -24.09 17.14
C LYS A 256 -12.87 -22.69 17.58
N PRO A 257 -11.95 -22.55 18.56
CA PRO A 257 -11.32 -21.26 18.82
C PRO A 257 -10.80 -20.71 17.50
N LEU A 258 -10.83 -19.37 17.35
CA LEU A 258 -10.18 -18.73 16.20
C LEU A 258 -8.76 -19.29 16.12
N GLU A 259 -8.52 -20.12 15.11
CA GLU A 259 -7.28 -20.89 14.96
C GLU A 259 -6.09 -19.92 14.85
N LYS A 260 -4.88 -20.47 14.89
CA LYS A 260 -3.66 -19.67 14.66
C LYS A 260 -3.84 -18.79 13.42
N PRO A 261 -3.43 -17.51 13.48
CA PRO A 261 -3.52 -16.61 12.35
C PRO A 261 -2.98 -17.22 11.06
N VAL A 262 -3.69 -17.03 9.97
CA VAL A 262 -3.29 -17.48 8.62
C VAL A 262 -2.78 -16.26 7.86
N HIS A 263 -1.53 -16.32 7.40
CA HIS A 263 -0.92 -15.24 6.61
C HIS A 263 -0.76 -15.69 5.17
N LYS A 264 -1.32 -14.92 4.24
CA LYS A 264 -1.19 -15.14 2.80
C LYS A 264 -0.44 -13.99 2.15
N GLN A 265 0.48 -14.32 1.25
CA GLN A 265 1.26 -13.34 0.52
C GLN A 265 1.00 -13.50 -0.97
N ILE A 266 0.68 -12.39 -1.64
CA ILE A 266 0.35 -12.33 -3.07
C ILE A 266 1.54 -11.76 -3.82
N THR A 267 1.97 -12.45 -4.87
CA THR A 267 3.10 -12.03 -5.70
C THR A 267 2.72 -10.80 -6.53
N PRO A 268 3.50 -9.70 -6.47
CA PRO A 268 3.25 -8.53 -7.30
C PRO A 268 3.75 -8.72 -8.74
N ILE A 269 3.30 -7.85 -9.62
CA ILE A 269 3.67 -7.86 -11.04
C ILE A 269 4.21 -6.50 -11.45
N LEU A 270 5.46 -6.44 -11.95
CA LEU A 270 6.00 -5.22 -12.53
C LEU A 270 5.37 -4.95 -13.90
N ILE A 271 4.74 -3.79 -14.04
CA ILE A 271 4.05 -3.35 -15.25
C ILE A 271 4.78 -2.14 -15.82
N ARG A 272 5.51 -2.38 -16.93
CA ARG A 272 6.24 -1.31 -17.62
C ARG A 272 5.29 -0.48 -18.46
N ARG A 273 5.49 0.85 -18.39
CA ARG A 273 4.77 1.86 -19.17
C ARG A 273 5.74 2.92 -19.68
N ASN A 274 5.31 4.16 -19.74
CA ASN A 274 6.03 5.23 -20.44
C ASN A 274 7.02 6.01 -19.58
N THR A 275 7.11 5.75 -18.29
CA THR A 275 8.01 6.48 -17.36
C THR A 275 9.35 5.76 -17.11
N THR A 276 9.60 4.65 -17.79
CA THR A 276 10.90 3.94 -17.82
C THR A 276 11.28 3.58 -19.24
N SER A 277 12.60 3.41 -19.49
CA SER A 277 13.17 3.09 -20.82
C SER A 277 12.81 1.68 -21.28
#